data_d77d3a7f5ea4c4e502fb8ea31092812e
#
_entry.id   d77d3a7f5ea4c4e502fb8ea31092812e
#
_cell.length_a   1.000
_cell.length_b   1.000
_cell.length_c   1.000
_cell.angle_alpha   90.00
_cell.angle_beta   90.00
_cell.angle_gamma   90.00
#
_symmetry.space_group_name_H-M   'P 1'
#
loop_
_entity.id
_entity.type
_entity.pdbx_description
1 polymer ?
#
loop_
_entity_poly.entity_id
_entity_poly.type
_entity_poly.pdbx_seq_one_letter_code
_entity_poly.pdbx_strand_id
1 'polypeptide(L)'
;TTSNHDLLNFNEKYGVEYIPLPSDQNLYSFSTESLAFGLEDVTKSVTVSWDIAKVAEYMEQEPANQYCIPVALRSDNLDVNEGREVFILNLVTSTVTAEQSLLSRTYEWESEPASETMDITVRIDKAIPTIDLTLDFEVDNTLIAAYNEANGTDYEAAPEGLVTVGADPVIKAGDGYTLLPVTINTNAIAVDTEVEVNGVTETKKLIKRDWNGYVVPLRISGMSVDGVKINNGLTYIVVKGLEPIPPQLFNRVWGIFATSSTNPWQATFGLTDCRNITMDDEYIYIPQSASGDPVFKAVSIADPALVKNVNVEGIAGGTHTLSCARMIPNTDPAVNNGKDILSACCLSVGDGSLLHFCV
;
A
#
# COMPACT_ATOMS: atom_id res chain seq x y z
N THR A 1 9.24 19.75 -46.93
CA THR A 1 9.18 18.39 -47.52
C THR A 1 9.58 17.34 -46.54
N THR A 2 8.99 16.15 -46.64
CA THR A 2 9.45 14.95 -45.89
C THR A 2 10.64 14.34 -46.67
N SER A 3 11.69 13.94 -45.93
CA SER A 3 12.88 13.37 -46.54
C SER A 3 13.35 12.14 -45.76
N ASN A 4 13.19 10.97 -46.39
CA ASN A 4 13.69 9.72 -45.83
C ASN A 4 15.22 9.67 -45.81
N HIS A 5 15.88 10.35 -46.72
CA HIS A 5 17.34 10.43 -46.75
C HIS A 5 17.87 11.22 -45.54
N ASP A 6 17.29 12.35 -45.22
CA ASP A 6 17.66 13.16 -44.08
C ASP A 6 17.41 12.41 -42.76
N LEU A 7 16.34 11.61 -42.71
CA LEU A 7 16.03 10.77 -41.55
C LEU A 7 17.11 9.66 -41.34
N LEU A 8 17.56 9.00 -42.43
CA LEU A 8 18.61 8.01 -42.34
C LEU A 8 19.94 8.59 -41.81
N ASN A 9 20.31 9.78 -42.32
CA ASN A 9 21.49 10.50 -41.82
C ASN A 9 21.35 10.92 -40.35
N PHE A 10 20.13 11.33 -39.95
CA PHE A 10 19.85 11.64 -38.55
C PHE A 10 19.96 10.41 -37.65
N ASN A 11 19.36 9.29 -38.05
CA ASN A 11 19.43 8.04 -37.32
C ASN A 11 20.86 7.56 -37.10
N GLU A 12 21.67 7.59 -38.15
CA GLU A 12 23.08 7.23 -38.07
C GLU A 12 23.88 8.16 -37.16
N LYS A 13 23.66 9.47 -37.29
CA LYS A 13 24.37 10.49 -36.50
C LYS A 13 24.10 10.39 -35.01
N TYR A 14 22.85 10.10 -34.63
CA TYR A 14 22.42 10.10 -33.25
C TYR A 14 22.21 8.71 -32.64
N GLY A 15 22.43 7.64 -33.40
CA GLY A 15 22.32 6.25 -32.95
C GLY A 15 20.88 5.87 -32.57
N VAL A 16 19.89 6.37 -33.33
CA VAL A 16 18.46 6.11 -33.14
C VAL A 16 17.89 5.38 -34.36
N GLU A 17 16.70 4.77 -34.21
CA GLU A 17 16.07 3.97 -35.28
C GLU A 17 14.64 4.50 -35.55
N TYR A 18 14.50 5.80 -35.81
CA TYR A 18 13.21 6.36 -36.16
C TYR A 18 12.72 5.89 -37.53
N ILE A 19 11.43 5.58 -37.61
CA ILE A 19 10.72 5.17 -38.84
C ILE A 19 9.76 6.28 -39.26
N PRO A 20 9.76 6.73 -40.52
CA PRO A 20 8.86 7.77 -40.94
C PRO A 20 7.43 7.26 -41.03
N LEU A 21 6.45 8.05 -40.55
CA LEU A 21 5.06 7.79 -40.88
C LEU A 21 4.84 7.91 -42.40
N PRO A 22 4.04 7.01 -43.00
CA PRO A 22 3.74 7.08 -44.42
C PRO A 22 2.92 8.35 -44.77
N SER A 23 3.41 9.09 -45.74
CA SER A 23 2.76 10.35 -46.20
C SER A 23 1.54 10.13 -47.09
N ASP A 24 1.39 8.91 -47.65
CA ASP A 24 0.32 8.54 -48.57
C ASP A 24 -0.96 8.02 -47.87
N GLN A 25 -0.92 7.82 -46.55
CA GLN A 25 -2.05 7.30 -45.76
C GLN A 25 -2.89 8.37 -45.08
N ASN A 26 -2.66 9.66 -45.37
CA ASN A 26 -3.36 10.79 -44.76
C ASN A 26 -3.33 10.77 -43.22
N LEU A 27 -2.25 10.30 -42.61
CA LEU A 27 -2.06 10.30 -41.17
C LEU A 27 -1.73 11.70 -40.65
N TYR A 28 -1.10 12.51 -41.46
CA TYR A 28 -0.73 13.88 -41.13
C TYR A 28 -0.77 14.77 -42.36
N SER A 29 -0.79 16.09 -42.16
CA SER A 29 -0.77 17.10 -43.21
C SER A 29 0.00 18.33 -42.76
N PHE A 30 0.47 19.09 -43.76
CA PHE A 30 1.07 20.41 -43.55
C PHE A 30 0.08 21.50 -43.98
N SER A 31 0.03 22.61 -43.24
CA SER A 31 -0.81 23.78 -43.61
C SER A 31 -0.38 24.39 -44.96
N THR A 32 0.88 24.21 -45.34
CA THR A 32 1.45 24.56 -46.63
C THR A 32 2.70 23.77 -46.92
N GLU A 33 2.96 23.46 -48.18
CA GLU A 33 4.21 22.81 -48.62
C GLU A 33 5.28 23.81 -49.05
N SER A 34 4.94 25.07 -49.19
CA SER A 34 5.85 26.13 -49.57
C SER A 34 5.62 27.41 -48.80
N LEU A 35 6.68 28.14 -48.51
CA LEU A 35 6.68 29.44 -47.84
C LEU A 35 7.26 30.50 -48.77
N ALA A 36 6.49 31.54 -49.06
CA ALA A 36 7.00 32.72 -49.72
C ALA A 36 7.28 33.83 -48.70
N PHE A 37 8.52 34.34 -48.66
CA PHE A 37 8.91 35.46 -47.82
C PHE A 37 8.87 36.77 -48.64
N GLY A 38 8.13 37.76 -48.17
CA GLY A 38 8.20 39.11 -48.65
C GLY A 38 9.38 39.86 -48.01
N LEU A 39 9.62 41.08 -48.48
CA LEU A 39 10.78 41.89 -48.06
C LEU A 39 10.80 42.21 -46.54
N GLU A 40 9.61 42.24 -45.91
CA GLU A 40 9.45 42.58 -44.50
C GLU A 40 9.16 41.33 -43.62
N ASP A 41 9.05 40.16 -44.21
CA ASP A 41 8.75 38.94 -43.49
C ASP A 41 9.99 38.44 -42.71
N VAL A 42 9.90 38.40 -41.41
CA VAL A 42 10.97 37.90 -40.53
C VAL A 42 10.76 36.45 -40.14
N THR A 43 9.48 36.03 -40.00
CA THR A 43 9.11 34.68 -39.59
C THR A 43 7.91 34.18 -40.36
N LYS A 44 7.87 32.89 -40.66
CA LYS A 44 6.73 32.16 -41.17
C LYS A 44 6.52 30.89 -40.40
N SER A 45 5.30 30.46 -40.27
CA SER A 45 4.95 29.22 -39.55
C SER A 45 4.32 28.21 -40.48
N VAL A 46 4.66 26.96 -40.29
CA VAL A 46 3.98 25.81 -40.88
C VAL A 46 3.36 25.00 -39.76
N THR A 47 2.06 24.75 -39.87
CA THR A 47 1.39 23.85 -38.91
C THR A 47 1.42 22.45 -39.47
N VAL A 48 1.80 21.50 -38.65
CA VAL A 48 1.65 20.08 -38.90
C VAL A 48 0.48 19.56 -38.09
N SER A 49 -0.50 19.01 -38.77
CA SER A 49 -1.70 18.42 -38.14
C SER A 49 -1.70 16.92 -38.41
N TRP A 50 -2.10 16.14 -37.44
CA TRP A 50 -2.24 14.68 -37.58
C TRP A 50 -3.53 14.18 -36.92
N ASP A 51 -4.06 13.09 -37.46
CA ASP A 51 -5.21 12.38 -36.92
C ASP A 51 -4.71 11.44 -35.82
N ILE A 52 -4.93 11.81 -34.56
CA ILE A 52 -4.40 11.11 -33.41
C ILE A 52 -4.88 9.64 -33.38
N ALA A 53 -6.15 9.39 -33.68
CA ALA A 53 -6.73 8.05 -33.65
C ALA A 53 -6.09 7.14 -34.72
N LYS A 54 -6.00 7.63 -35.97
CA LYS A 54 -5.37 6.86 -37.06
C LYS A 54 -3.88 6.64 -36.86
N VAL A 55 -3.17 7.64 -36.33
CA VAL A 55 -1.75 7.51 -36.02
C VAL A 55 -1.55 6.48 -34.92
N ALA A 56 -2.37 6.51 -33.86
CA ALA A 56 -2.32 5.53 -32.79
C ALA A 56 -2.59 4.10 -33.31
N GLU A 57 -3.63 3.90 -34.12
CA GLU A 57 -3.95 2.61 -34.76
C GLU A 57 -2.79 2.13 -35.65
N TYR A 58 -2.18 3.03 -36.42
CA TYR A 58 -1.02 2.69 -37.25
C TYR A 58 0.19 2.24 -36.39
N MET A 59 0.48 2.98 -35.32
CA MET A 59 1.58 2.65 -34.42
C MET A 59 1.38 1.34 -33.65
N GLU A 60 0.13 0.92 -33.43
CA GLU A 60 -0.19 -0.36 -32.77
C GLU A 60 0.18 -1.60 -33.59
N GLN A 61 0.29 -1.47 -34.92
CA GLN A 61 0.68 -2.60 -35.78
C GLN A 61 2.09 -3.07 -35.50
N GLU A 62 2.99 -2.14 -35.12
CA GLU A 62 4.39 -2.42 -34.82
C GLU A 62 4.81 -1.58 -33.59
N PRO A 63 4.38 -1.95 -32.37
CA PRO A 63 4.53 -1.11 -31.18
C PRO A 63 5.98 -0.94 -30.69
N ALA A 64 6.91 -1.75 -31.16
CA ALA A 64 8.33 -1.61 -30.87
C ALA A 64 9.00 -0.49 -31.67
N ASN A 65 8.37 -0.05 -32.76
CA ASN A 65 8.92 0.98 -33.63
C ASN A 65 8.75 2.38 -33.04
N GLN A 66 9.75 3.23 -33.27
CA GLN A 66 9.71 4.65 -32.93
C GLN A 66 9.37 5.47 -34.17
N TYR A 67 8.11 5.88 -34.29
CA TYR A 67 7.64 6.62 -35.45
C TYR A 67 7.89 8.12 -35.34
N CYS A 68 8.17 8.76 -36.49
CA CYS A 68 8.35 10.20 -36.57
C CYS A 68 7.78 10.81 -37.87
N ILE A 69 7.64 12.12 -37.90
CA ILE A 69 7.42 12.89 -39.11
C ILE A 69 8.71 13.68 -39.39
N PRO A 70 9.53 13.27 -40.37
CA PRO A 70 10.72 14.02 -40.74
C PRO A 70 10.33 15.23 -41.59
N VAL A 71 10.72 16.40 -41.19
CA VAL A 71 10.45 17.68 -41.90
C VAL A 71 11.77 18.31 -42.29
N ALA A 72 11.96 18.54 -43.60
CA ALA A 72 13.14 19.21 -44.11
C ALA A 72 12.78 20.56 -44.74
N LEU A 73 13.48 21.62 -44.37
CA LEU A 73 13.43 22.92 -44.99
C LEU A 73 14.43 22.96 -46.13
N ARG A 74 13.96 23.34 -47.33
CA ARG A 74 14.80 23.49 -48.51
C ARG A 74 14.49 24.84 -49.16
N SER A 75 15.47 25.44 -49.80
CA SER A 75 15.30 26.70 -50.56
C SER A 75 16.24 26.66 -51.78
N ASP A 76 15.71 27.12 -52.88
CA ASP A 76 16.48 27.28 -54.13
C ASP A 76 17.16 28.69 -54.23
N ASN A 77 16.70 29.61 -53.36
CA ASN A 77 17.09 31.03 -53.49
C ASN A 77 17.82 31.58 -52.25
N LEU A 78 17.80 30.86 -51.15
CA LEU A 78 18.43 31.28 -49.87
C LEU A 78 19.23 30.13 -49.29
N ASP A 79 20.34 30.47 -48.69
CA ASP A 79 21.11 29.48 -47.90
C ASP A 79 20.35 29.10 -46.66
N VAL A 80 20.07 27.84 -46.50
CA VAL A 80 19.46 27.26 -45.29
C VAL A 80 20.57 26.98 -44.30
N ASN A 81 20.36 27.30 -43.02
CA ASN A 81 21.36 27.10 -41.99
C ASN A 81 21.61 25.60 -41.77
N GLU A 82 22.82 25.16 -42.11
CA GLU A 82 23.27 23.78 -41.96
C GLU A 82 23.11 23.31 -40.48
N GLY A 83 22.53 22.14 -40.34
CA GLY A 83 22.25 21.54 -39.04
C GLY A 83 20.97 22.01 -38.34
N ARG A 84 20.20 22.91 -39.01
CA ARG A 84 18.86 23.36 -38.57
C ARG A 84 17.81 23.22 -39.65
N GLU A 85 18.11 22.57 -40.73
CA GLU A 85 17.21 22.38 -41.89
C GLU A 85 16.33 21.13 -41.73
N VAL A 86 16.66 20.22 -40.80
CA VAL A 86 15.89 18.98 -40.56
C VAL A 86 15.32 18.99 -39.15
N PHE A 87 14.05 18.74 -39.07
CA PHE A 87 13.28 18.59 -37.82
C PHE A 87 12.68 17.20 -37.79
N ILE A 88 12.86 16.48 -36.67
CA ILE A 88 12.25 15.20 -36.42
C ILE A 88 11.14 15.39 -35.38
N LEU A 89 9.88 15.30 -35.83
CA LEU A 89 8.74 15.28 -34.93
C LEU A 89 8.54 13.85 -34.44
N ASN A 90 9.07 13.54 -33.27
CA ASN A 90 8.94 12.22 -32.66
C ASN A 90 7.51 12.05 -32.12
N LEU A 91 6.84 10.99 -32.58
CA LEU A 91 5.50 10.65 -32.16
C LEU A 91 5.56 9.63 -31.03
N VAL A 92 4.92 9.95 -29.93
CA VAL A 92 4.86 9.09 -28.75
C VAL A 92 3.40 8.93 -28.33
N THR A 93 3.01 7.71 -28.02
CA THR A 93 1.74 7.46 -27.36
C THR A 93 1.87 7.77 -25.88
N SER A 94 0.87 8.44 -25.34
CA SER A 94 0.77 8.66 -23.90
C SER A 94 -0.03 7.54 -23.26
N THR A 95 0.32 7.21 -22.03
CA THR A 95 -0.34 6.14 -21.26
C THR A 95 -0.78 6.67 -19.91
N VAL A 96 -2.04 6.46 -19.57
CA VAL A 96 -2.62 6.83 -18.28
C VAL A 96 -2.63 5.63 -17.34
N THR A 97 -2.31 5.87 -16.09
CA THR A 97 -2.27 4.87 -15.03
C THR A 97 -2.89 5.42 -13.75
N ALA A 98 -3.83 4.70 -13.15
CA ALA A 98 -4.21 4.91 -11.76
C ALA A 98 -3.14 4.27 -10.87
N GLU A 99 -2.43 5.07 -10.06
CA GLU A 99 -1.28 4.59 -9.28
C GLU A 99 -1.69 3.63 -8.16
N GLN A 100 -2.85 3.86 -7.55
CA GLN A 100 -3.38 3.01 -6.49
C GLN A 100 -4.31 1.95 -7.08
N SER A 101 -3.90 0.69 -7.05
CA SER A 101 -4.78 -0.44 -7.40
C SER A 101 -5.75 -0.79 -6.26
N LEU A 102 -5.45 -0.38 -5.03
CA LEU A 102 -6.24 -0.62 -3.83
C LEU A 102 -6.18 0.56 -2.88
N LEU A 103 -7.33 1.08 -2.48
CA LEU A 103 -7.53 1.94 -1.31
C LEU A 103 -8.33 1.15 -0.28
N SER A 104 -7.87 1.09 0.97
CA SER A 104 -8.57 0.34 2.02
C SER A 104 -8.65 1.12 3.32
N ARG A 105 -9.83 1.06 3.97
CA ARG A 105 -10.07 1.58 5.30
C ARG A 105 -10.81 0.55 6.13
N THR A 106 -10.54 0.57 7.43
CA THR A 106 -11.17 -0.32 8.40
C THR A 106 -11.85 0.51 9.48
N TYR A 107 -13.09 0.14 9.79
CA TYR A 107 -13.89 0.80 10.84
C TYR A 107 -14.39 -0.25 11.81
N GLU A 108 -14.30 0.06 13.10
CA GLU A 108 -14.85 -0.81 14.14
C GLU A 108 -16.38 -0.73 14.14
N TRP A 109 -17.03 -1.88 14.36
CA TRP A 109 -18.46 -1.91 14.60
C TRP A 109 -18.80 -1.09 15.86
N GLU A 110 -19.97 -0.52 15.89
CA GLU A 110 -20.45 0.31 17.01
C GLU A 110 -19.58 1.52 17.34
N SER A 111 -18.63 1.88 16.49
CA SER A 111 -17.93 3.16 16.61
C SER A 111 -18.76 4.32 16.06
N GLU A 112 -18.40 5.54 16.44
CA GLU A 112 -19.03 6.73 15.87
C GLU A 112 -18.73 6.84 14.38
N PRO A 113 -19.73 7.21 13.55
CA PRO A 113 -19.52 7.35 12.12
C PRO A 113 -18.58 8.51 11.80
N ALA A 114 -17.78 8.34 10.76
CA ALA A 114 -16.82 9.30 10.28
C ALA A 114 -16.94 9.52 8.77
N SER A 115 -16.40 10.64 8.30
CA SER A 115 -16.24 10.91 6.87
C SER A 115 -14.79 11.30 6.62
N GLU A 116 -14.14 10.62 5.67
CA GLU A 116 -12.77 10.92 5.26
C GLU A 116 -12.63 10.89 3.75
N THR A 117 -11.73 11.71 3.22
CA THR A 117 -11.42 11.77 1.80
C THR A 117 -10.01 11.31 1.54
N MET A 118 -9.84 10.51 0.50
CA MET A 118 -8.56 10.01 -0.02
C MET A 118 -8.48 10.35 -1.50
N ASP A 119 -7.27 10.44 -2.03
CA ASP A 119 -7.07 10.73 -3.45
C ASP A 119 -6.55 9.49 -4.18
N ILE A 120 -7.09 9.24 -5.37
CA ILE A 120 -6.49 8.37 -6.37
C ILE A 120 -5.64 9.27 -7.26
N THR A 121 -4.34 9.00 -7.31
CA THR A 121 -3.44 9.69 -8.24
C THR A 121 -3.54 9.05 -9.61
N VAL A 122 -3.92 9.85 -10.61
CA VAL A 122 -3.96 9.42 -12.00
C VAL A 122 -2.85 10.14 -12.74
N ARG A 123 -1.90 9.36 -13.27
CA ARG A 123 -0.70 9.86 -13.92
C ARG A 123 -0.71 9.55 -15.41
N ILE A 124 -0.16 10.47 -16.19
CA ILE A 124 0.19 10.25 -17.59
C ILE A 124 1.71 10.19 -17.72
N ASP A 125 2.23 9.21 -18.45
CA ASP A 125 3.68 9.00 -18.60
C ASP A 125 4.37 10.09 -19.42
N LYS A 126 3.64 10.67 -20.38
CA LYS A 126 4.10 11.78 -21.20
C LYS A 126 3.02 12.84 -21.27
N ALA A 127 3.27 13.99 -20.65
CA ALA A 127 2.33 15.09 -20.57
C ALA A 127 1.94 15.58 -21.99
N ILE A 128 0.65 15.89 -22.17
CA ILE A 128 0.14 16.50 -23.40
C ILE A 128 0.23 18.02 -23.24
N PRO A 129 1.07 18.71 -24.03
CA PRO A 129 1.41 20.10 -23.71
C PRO A 129 0.33 21.12 -24.05
N THR A 130 -0.66 20.76 -24.90
CA THR A 130 -1.57 21.72 -25.54
C THR A 130 -3.05 21.47 -25.29
N ILE A 131 -3.42 20.34 -24.72
CA ILE A 131 -4.82 19.91 -24.56
C ILE A 131 -4.99 19.34 -23.15
N ASP A 132 -6.07 19.72 -22.48
CA ASP A 132 -6.51 19.11 -21.23
C ASP A 132 -7.06 17.71 -21.53
N LEU A 133 -6.69 16.74 -20.71
CA LEU A 133 -7.20 15.38 -20.76
C LEU A 133 -8.20 15.16 -19.63
N THR A 134 -9.48 15.06 -19.98
CA THR A 134 -10.53 14.62 -19.04
C THR A 134 -10.61 13.11 -19.02
N LEU A 135 -10.79 12.53 -17.85
CA LEU A 135 -10.87 11.09 -17.62
C LEU A 135 -12.25 10.77 -17.04
N ASP A 136 -12.96 9.87 -17.68
CA ASP A 136 -14.25 9.39 -17.20
C ASP A 136 -14.02 8.16 -16.30
N PHE A 137 -14.61 8.16 -15.11
CA PHE A 137 -14.56 7.05 -14.17
C PHE A 137 -15.93 6.47 -13.95
N GLU A 138 -16.01 5.14 -13.86
CA GLU A 138 -17.25 4.44 -13.53
C GLU A 138 -17.04 3.36 -12.48
N VAL A 139 -18.08 3.08 -11.69
CA VAL A 139 -18.14 1.96 -10.76
C VAL A 139 -18.61 0.72 -11.49
N ASP A 140 -17.80 -0.34 -11.50
CA ASP A 140 -18.13 -1.60 -12.18
C ASP A 140 -18.32 -2.73 -11.17
N ASN A 141 -19.52 -2.84 -10.62
CA ASN A 141 -19.85 -3.87 -9.62
C ASN A 141 -19.78 -5.31 -10.16
N THR A 142 -19.67 -5.52 -11.48
CA THR A 142 -19.50 -6.87 -12.05
C THR A 142 -18.15 -7.49 -11.66
N LEU A 143 -17.17 -6.66 -11.25
CA LEU A 143 -15.85 -7.09 -10.85
C LEU A 143 -15.76 -7.56 -9.39
N ILE A 144 -16.82 -7.40 -8.58
CA ILE A 144 -16.82 -7.76 -7.16
C ILE A 144 -16.58 -9.26 -6.94
N ALA A 145 -17.25 -10.11 -7.72
CA ALA A 145 -17.10 -11.55 -7.59
C ALA A 145 -15.66 -12.01 -7.88
N ALA A 146 -15.05 -11.47 -8.93
CA ALA A 146 -13.66 -11.77 -9.26
C ALA A 146 -12.67 -11.24 -8.20
N TYR A 147 -12.94 -10.07 -7.62
CA TYR A 147 -12.17 -9.54 -6.49
C TYR A 147 -12.23 -10.47 -5.28
N ASN A 148 -13.44 -10.91 -4.89
CA ASN A 148 -13.65 -11.78 -3.75
C ASN A 148 -12.97 -13.14 -3.94
N GLU A 149 -13.08 -13.74 -5.12
CA GLU A 149 -12.39 -14.99 -5.44
C GLU A 149 -10.87 -14.86 -5.33
N ALA A 150 -10.30 -13.80 -5.89
CA ALA A 150 -8.86 -13.57 -5.89
C ALA A 150 -8.29 -13.28 -4.49
N ASN A 151 -9.09 -12.72 -3.57
CA ASN A 151 -8.65 -12.30 -2.24
C ASN A 151 -9.18 -13.20 -1.11
N GLY A 152 -10.02 -14.21 -1.41
CA GLY A 152 -10.64 -15.07 -0.40
C GLY A 152 -11.57 -14.28 0.53
N THR A 153 -12.31 -13.30 -0.02
CA THR A 153 -13.24 -12.43 0.72
C THR A 153 -14.67 -12.65 0.22
N ASP A 154 -15.65 -12.09 0.93
CA ASP A 154 -17.07 -12.10 0.60
C ASP A 154 -17.67 -10.68 0.70
N TYR A 155 -16.93 -9.68 0.26
CA TYR A 155 -17.38 -8.29 0.31
C TYR A 155 -18.56 -8.03 -0.60
N GLU A 156 -19.47 -7.18 -0.14
CA GLU A 156 -20.64 -6.74 -0.87
C GLU A 156 -20.39 -5.45 -1.64
N ALA A 157 -21.30 -5.11 -2.56
CA ALA A 157 -21.33 -3.78 -3.15
C ALA A 157 -21.61 -2.72 -2.08
N ALA A 158 -20.91 -1.60 -2.13
CA ALA A 158 -21.12 -0.53 -1.16
C ALA A 158 -22.55 0.03 -1.26
N PRO A 159 -23.24 0.24 -0.13
CA PRO A 159 -24.53 0.93 -0.13
C PRO A 159 -24.37 2.38 -0.57
N GLU A 160 -25.45 2.95 -1.07
CA GLU A 160 -25.48 4.33 -1.52
C GLU A 160 -25.00 5.30 -0.42
N GLY A 161 -24.12 6.23 -0.78
CA GLY A 161 -23.57 7.23 0.11
C GLY A 161 -22.41 6.77 0.99
N LEU A 162 -22.05 5.46 1.01
CA LEU A 162 -20.87 5.00 1.75
C LEU A 162 -19.57 5.43 1.07
N VAL A 163 -19.49 5.28 -0.25
CA VAL A 163 -18.35 5.73 -1.05
C VAL A 163 -18.85 6.71 -2.11
N THR A 164 -18.29 7.90 -2.13
CA THR A 164 -18.58 8.93 -3.13
C THR A 164 -17.30 9.23 -3.90
N VAL A 165 -17.36 9.07 -5.21
CA VAL A 165 -16.29 9.45 -6.12
C VAL A 165 -16.50 10.90 -6.53
N GLY A 166 -15.44 11.71 -6.54
CA GLY A 166 -15.48 13.09 -6.98
C GLY A 166 -15.82 13.24 -8.46
N ALA A 167 -15.86 14.48 -8.93
CA ALA A 167 -16.05 14.75 -10.35
C ALA A 167 -14.88 14.20 -11.18
N ASP A 168 -15.15 13.92 -12.46
CA ASP A 168 -14.17 13.43 -13.41
C ASP A 168 -12.91 14.30 -13.41
N PRO A 169 -11.75 13.71 -13.16
CA PRO A 169 -10.52 14.47 -13.00
C PRO A 169 -9.96 14.89 -14.36
N VAL A 170 -9.28 16.04 -14.37
CA VAL A 170 -8.66 16.60 -15.57
C VAL A 170 -7.16 16.74 -15.36
N ILE A 171 -6.37 16.08 -16.21
CA ILE A 171 -4.94 16.38 -16.32
C ILE A 171 -4.81 17.61 -17.23
N LYS A 172 -4.33 18.72 -16.66
CA LYS A 172 -4.18 19.96 -17.42
C LYS A 172 -3.06 19.85 -18.44
N ALA A 173 -3.16 20.65 -19.51
CA ALA A 173 -2.14 20.74 -20.54
C ALA A 173 -0.76 21.00 -19.91
N GLY A 174 0.19 20.14 -20.20
CA GLY A 174 1.55 20.18 -19.64
C GLY A 174 1.73 19.51 -18.28
N ASP A 175 0.67 19.13 -17.59
CA ASP A 175 0.76 18.42 -16.30
C ASP A 175 0.97 16.91 -16.49
N GLY A 176 1.62 16.29 -15.52
CA GLY A 176 1.90 14.85 -15.53
C GLY A 176 0.91 14.02 -14.71
N TYR A 177 -0.01 14.63 -13.98
CA TYR A 177 -0.96 13.92 -13.12
C TYR A 177 -2.16 14.78 -12.72
N THR A 178 -3.17 14.11 -12.17
CA THR A 178 -4.29 14.73 -11.46
C THR A 178 -4.70 13.85 -10.29
N LEU A 179 -5.57 14.38 -9.43
CA LEU A 179 -6.12 13.66 -8.27
C LEU A 179 -7.61 13.47 -8.45
N LEU A 180 -8.09 12.25 -8.18
CA LEU A 180 -9.51 11.93 -8.07
C LEU A 180 -9.85 11.73 -6.59
N PRO A 181 -10.58 12.65 -5.95
CA PRO A 181 -10.96 12.49 -4.56
C PRO A 181 -12.05 11.42 -4.41
N VAL A 182 -11.85 10.55 -3.41
CA VAL A 182 -12.81 9.52 -3.00
C VAL A 182 -13.13 9.72 -1.54
N THR A 183 -14.40 9.93 -1.22
CA THR A 183 -14.88 10.12 0.15
C THR A 183 -15.56 8.86 0.66
N ILE A 184 -15.12 8.35 1.80
CA ILE A 184 -15.79 7.30 2.56
C ILE A 184 -16.58 7.96 3.68
N ASN A 185 -17.89 7.71 3.73
CA ASN A 185 -18.80 8.27 4.73
C ASN A 185 -19.58 7.15 5.43
N THR A 186 -19.10 6.74 6.59
CA THR A 186 -19.71 5.64 7.35
C THR A 186 -21.08 5.98 7.98
N ASN A 187 -21.55 7.23 7.88
CA ASN A 187 -22.95 7.54 8.20
C ASN A 187 -23.97 6.74 7.37
N ALA A 188 -23.58 6.33 6.14
CA ALA A 188 -24.43 5.51 5.27
C ALA A 188 -24.73 4.11 5.83
N ILE A 189 -23.90 3.61 6.75
CA ILE A 189 -24.04 2.30 7.41
C ILE A 189 -24.24 2.44 8.93
N ALA A 190 -24.50 3.63 9.42
CA ALA A 190 -24.75 3.87 10.83
C ALA A 190 -26.23 3.74 11.15
N VAL A 191 -26.53 3.18 12.34
CA VAL A 191 -27.87 2.93 12.85
C VAL A 191 -28.02 3.56 14.25
N ASP A 192 -29.26 3.88 14.61
CA ASP A 192 -29.55 4.33 15.97
C ASP A 192 -29.43 3.15 16.93
N THR A 193 -28.54 3.29 17.92
CA THR A 193 -28.20 2.24 18.89
C THR A 193 -28.39 2.78 20.30
N GLU A 194 -29.08 2.03 21.16
CA GLU A 194 -29.20 2.35 22.58
C GLU A 194 -27.90 1.96 23.29
N VAL A 195 -27.30 2.92 23.97
CA VAL A 195 -26.06 2.74 24.76
C VAL A 195 -26.29 3.18 26.18
N GLU A 196 -25.75 2.48 27.15
CA GLU A 196 -25.81 2.86 28.53
C GLU A 196 -24.57 3.70 28.91
N VAL A 197 -24.80 4.96 29.28
CA VAL A 197 -23.75 5.89 29.70
C VAL A 197 -24.05 6.34 31.14
N ASN A 198 -23.21 5.96 32.08
CA ASN A 198 -23.36 6.29 33.50
C ASN A 198 -24.72 5.88 34.11
N GLY A 199 -25.28 4.73 33.67
CA GLY A 199 -26.59 4.26 34.14
C GLY A 199 -27.80 4.94 33.48
N VAL A 200 -27.59 5.71 32.43
CA VAL A 200 -28.65 6.34 31.61
C VAL A 200 -28.59 5.77 30.19
N THR A 201 -29.73 5.30 29.68
CA THR A 201 -29.84 4.86 28.31
C THR A 201 -29.94 6.07 27.39
N GLU A 202 -29.01 6.18 26.45
CA GLU A 202 -28.98 7.20 25.41
C GLU A 202 -29.02 6.55 24.04
N THR A 203 -29.68 7.16 23.06
CA THR A 203 -29.65 6.73 21.66
C THR A 203 -28.50 7.44 20.96
N LYS A 204 -27.57 6.66 20.41
CA LYS A 204 -26.46 7.17 19.61
C LYS A 204 -26.49 6.57 18.21
N LYS A 205 -26.01 7.33 17.24
CA LYS A 205 -25.81 6.85 15.88
C LYS A 205 -24.44 6.20 15.78
N LEU A 206 -24.41 4.88 15.61
CA LEU A 206 -23.18 4.08 15.56
C LEU A 206 -23.13 3.22 14.29
N ILE A 207 -21.93 2.89 13.82
CA ILE A 207 -21.73 1.97 12.71
C ILE A 207 -22.36 0.62 13.07
N LYS A 208 -23.18 0.06 12.17
CA LYS A 208 -23.87 -1.22 12.38
C LYS A 208 -22.91 -2.36 12.71
N ARG A 209 -23.40 -3.42 13.36
CA ARG A 209 -22.67 -4.67 13.60
C ARG A 209 -22.76 -5.63 12.41
N ASP A 210 -21.97 -6.70 12.47
CA ASP A 210 -22.10 -7.92 11.66
C ASP A 210 -22.00 -7.66 10.15
N TRP A 211 -21.00 -6.86 9.75
CA TRP A 211 -20.64 -6.70 8.35
C TRP A 211 -19.14 -6.93 8.14
N ASN A 212 -18.77 -7.65 7.07
CA ASN A 212 -17.38 -7.98 6.77
C ASN A 212 -16.68 -6.85 6.02
N GLY A 213 -17.34 -6.34 4.99
CA GLY A 213 -16.78 -5.28 4.16
C GLY A 213 -17.57 -5.01 2.90
N TYR A 214 -17.25 -3.89 2.31
CA TYR A 214 -17.76 -3.43 1.02
C TYR A 214 -16.61 -3.16 0.08
N VAL A 215 -16.80 -3.42 -1.21
CA VAL A 215 -15.84 -3.12 -2.25
C VAL A 215 -16.49 -2.34 -3.38
N VAL A 216 -15.80 -1.31 -3.85
CA VAL A 216 -16.18 -0.50 -5.01
C VAL A 216 -15.07 -0.60 -6.03
N PRO A 217 -15.26 -1.38 -7.11
CA PRO A 217 -14.35 -1.38 -8.24
C PRO A 217 -14.58 -0.12 -9.07
N LEU A 218 -13.59 0.74 -9.15
CA LEU A 218 -13.60 2.00 -9.90
C LEU A 218 -12.63 1.90 -11.06
N ARG A 219 -13.12 2.07 -12.29
CA ARG A 219 -12.28 2.01 -13.48
C ARG A 219 -12.37 3.25 -14.35
N ILE A 220 -11.29 3.52 -15.07
CA ILE A 220 -11.29 4.50 -16.16
C ILE A 220 -12.11 3.91 -17.32
N SER A 221 -13.23 4.52 -17.65
CA SER A 221 -14.16 4.08 -18.70
C SER A 221 -14.01 4.85 -20.00
N GLY A 222 -13.44 6.08 -19.96
CA GLY A 222 -13.26 6.92 -21.12
C GLY A 222 -12.24 8.03 -20.92
N MET A 223 -11.90 8.67 -22.03
CA MET A 223 -10.98 9.82 -22.05
C MET A 223 -11.37 10.78 -23.17
N SER A 224 -11.15 12.09 -22.94
CA SER A 224 -11.49 13.14 -23.91
C SER A 224 -10.51 13.25 -25.09
N VAL A 225 -9.38 12.54 -25.05
CA VAL A 225 -8.34 12.58 -26.11
C VAL A 225 -8.13 11.19 -26.67
N ASP A 226 -8.38 11.03 -27.94
CA ASP A 226 -8.15 9.77 -28.67
C ASP A 226 -6.65 9.44 -28.71
N GLY A 227 -6.32 8.13 -28.79
CA GLY A 227 -4.95 7.64 -28.91
C GLY A 227 -4.13 7.64 -27.62
N VAL A 228 -4.68 8.10 -26.50
CA VAL A 228 -4.13 7.87 -25.18
C VAL A 228 -4.51 6.47 -24.73
N LYS A 229 -3.56 5.71 -24.16
CA LYS A 229 -3.79 4.33 -23.69
C LYS A 229 -4.02 4.28 -22.19
N ILE A 230 -4.75 3.27 -21.74
CA ILE A 230 -4.88 2.93 -20.31
C ILE A 230 -3.99 1.74 -20.03
N ASN A 231 -3.01 1.89 -19.13
CA ASN A 231 -2.18 0.78 -18.69
C ASN A 231 -2.79 0.09 -17.47
N ASN A 232 -3.08 0.84 -16.41
CA ASN A 232 -3.80 0.38 -15.23
C ASN A 232 -4.87 1.41 -14.91
N GLY A 233 -6.10 1.08 -15.19
CA GLY A 233 -7.25 1.98 -14.98
C GLY A 233 -8.20 1.51 -13.89
N LEU A 234 -7.86 0.46 -13.12
CA LEU A 234 -8.73 -0.13 -12.11
C LEU A 234 -8.18 0.09 -10.70
N THR A 235 -9.01 0.65 -9.84
CA THR A 235 -8.76 0.81 -8.41
C THR A 235 -9.89 0.17 -7.62
N TYR A 236 -9.58 -0.69 -6.66
CA TYR A 236 -10.55 -1.19 -5.70
C TYR A 236 -10.55 -0.32 -4.45
N ILE A 237 -11.72 0.17 -4.04
CA ILE A 237 -11.92 0.89 -2.79
C ILE A 237 -12.60 -0.09 -1.83
N VAL A 238 -11.91 -0.45 -0.75
CA VAL A 238 -12.36 -1.45 0.21
C VAL A 238 -12.61 -0.83 1.56
N VAL A 239 -13.83 -0.96 2.06
CA VAL A 239 -14.25 -0.53 3.39
C VAL A 239 -14.52 -1.77 4.22
N LYS A 240 -13.70 -2.01 5.26
CA LYS A 240 -13.75 -3.22 6.09
C LYS A 240 -14.44 -2.95 7.41
N GLY A 241 -15.25 -3.90 7.84
CA GLY A 241 -15.75 -3.97 9.21
C GLY A 241 -14.77 -4.74 10.11
N LEU A 242 -14.63 -4.30 11.33
CA LEU A 242 -13.85 -4.97 12.35
C LEU A 242 -14.68 -5.10 13.61
N GLU A 243 -14.79 -6.33 14.13
CA GLU A 243 -15.36 -6.54 15.44
C GLU A 243 -14.50 -5.81 16.50
N PRO A 244 -15.10 -4.96 17.33
CA PRO A 244 -14.35 -4.30 18.39
C PRO A 244 -13.77 -5.35 19.32
N ILE A 245 -12.48 -5.26 19.57
CA ILE A 245 -11.85 -6.10 20.60
C ILE A 245 -12.48 -5.67 21.91
N PRO A 246 -13.25 -6.56 22.60
CA PRO A 246 -13.84 -6.19 23.87
C PRO A 246 -12.73 -5.67 24.77
N PRO A 247 -12.95 -4.57 25.51
CA PRO A 247 -11.96 -4.06 26.43
C PRO A 247 -11.56 -5.24 27.31
N GLN A 248 -10.30 -5.66 27.20
CA GLN A 248 -9.79 -6.70 28.08
C GLN A 248 -9.85 -6.13 29.49
N LEU A 249 -10.92 -6.46 30.20
CA LEU A 249 -11.04 -6.17 31.60
C LEU A 249 -10.00 -7.05 32.30
N PHE A 250 -8.82 -6.52 32.48
CA PHE A 250 -7.83 -7.11 33.38
C PHE A 250 -8.36 -7.00 34.79
N ASN A 251 -9.13 -7.98 35.22
CA ASN A 251 -9.43 -8.13 36.61
C ASN A 251 -8.13 -8.48 37.31
N ARG A 252 -7.57 -7.50 38.04
CA ARG A 252 -6.42 -7.78 38.88
C ARG A 252 -6.82 -8.75 40.00
N VAL A 253 -6.39 -9.99 39.88
CA VAL A 253 -6.65 -11.03 40.86
C VAL A 253 -5.83 -10.75 42.12
N TRP A 254 -4.56 -10.41 41.97
CA TRP A 254 -3.65 -9.98 43.03
C TRP A 254 -2.47 -9.19 42.46
N GLY A 255 -1.67 -8.59 43.31
CA GLY A 255 -0.45 -7.88 42.87
C GLY A 255 0.49 -7.64 44.02
N ILE A 256 1.78 -7.64 43.71
CA ILE A 256 2.88 -7.35 44.65
C ILE A 256 3.44 -6.00 44.26
N PHE A 257 3.41 -5.05 45.15
CA PHE A 257 3.85 -3.70 44.91
C PHE A 257 5.14 -3.37 45.62
N ALA A 258 6.08 -2.73 44.92
CA ALA A 258 7.25 -2.13 45.53
C ALA A 258 6.80 -0.99 46.47
N THR A 259 7.14 -1.07 47.73
CA THR A 259 7.21 0.09 48.60
C THR A 259 8.59 0.70 48.47
N SER A 260 8.71 2.01 48.69
CA SER A 260 9.86 2.85 48.31
C SER A 260 11.27 2.42 48.75
N SER A 261 11.42 1.35 49.47
CA SER A 261 12.71 0.85 49.99
C SER A 261 12.88 -0.67 49.91
N THR A 262 11.91 -1.44 49.40
CA THR A 262 11.98 -2.91 49.48
C THR A 262 11.73 -3.51 48.10
N ASN A 263 12.66 -4.36 47.65
CA ASN A 263 12.43 -5.22 46.49
C ASN A 263 11.25 -6.17 46.80
N PRO A 264 10.12 -6.05 46.10
CA PRO A 264 8.92 -6.84 46.42
C PRO A 264 9.13 -8.35 46.26
N TRP A 265 10.00 -8.75 45.36
CA TRP A 265 10.34 -10.16 45.14
C TRP A 265 11.10 -10.74 46.31
N GLN A 266 12.04 -9.98 46.87
CA GLN A 266 12.80 -10.39 48.05
C GLN A 266 11.89 -10.49 49.27
N ALA A 267 11.05 -9.51 49.51
CA ALA A 267 10.18 -9.48 50.69
C ALA A 267 9.13 -10.61 50.67
N THR A 268 8.62 -10.96 49.48
CA THR A 268 7.50 -11.92 49.34
C THR A 268 7.99 -13.33 49.08
N PHE A 269 9.02 -13.50 48.24
CA PHE A 269 9.47 -14.80 47.74
C PHE A 269 10.93 -15.14 48.11
N GLY A 270 11.65 -14.22 48.72
CA GLY A 270 13.07 -14.37 49.04
C GLY A 270 13.99 -14.27 47.81
N LEU A 271 13.53 -13.65 46.69
CA LEU A 271 14.27 -13.57 45.45
C LEU A 271 14.94 -12.19 45.32
N THR A 272 16.21 -12.13 44.92
CA THR A 272 17.00 -10.89 44.89
C THR A 272 17.13 -10.26 43.55
N ASP A 273 17.17 -11.01 42.46
CA ASP A 273 17.31 -10.50 41.09
C ASP A 273 16.46 -11.32 40.11
N CYS A 274 15.29 -10.82 39.81
CA CYS A 274 14.34 -11.44 38.87
C CYS A 274 14.27 -10.62 37.62
N ARG A 275 14.65 -11.18 36.48
CA ARG A 275 14.70 -10.45 35.18
C ARG A 275 13.66 -10.91 34.21
N ASN A 276 13.06 -12.07 34.41
CA ASN A 276 12.10 -12.67 33.54
C ASN A 276 11.09 -13.48 34.37
N ILE A 277 9.89 -13.59 33.83
CA ILE A 277 8.84 -14.49 34.32
C ILE A 277 8.24 -15.25 33.16
N THR A 278 7.73 -16.44 33.40
CA THR A 278 6.85 -17.17 32.48
C THR A 278 5.69 -17.77 33.26
N MET A 279 4.66 -18.26 32.60
CA MET A 279 3.47 -18.80 33.26
C MET A 279 2.83 -19.92 32.45
N ASP A 280 2.12 -20.77 33.14
CA ASP A 280 1.09 -21.66 32.61
C ASP A 280 -0.29 -21.27 33.19
N ASP A 281 -1.27 -22.14 33.10
CA ASP A 281 -2.62 -21.88 33.62
C ASP A 281 -2.73 -21.91 35.15
N GLU A 282 -1.73 -22.47 35.85
CA GLU A 282 -1.74 -22.67 37.32
C GLU A 282 -0.72 -21.81 38.05
N TYR A 283 0.45 -21.58 37.45
CA TYR A 283 1.61 -20.99 38.15
C TYR A 283 2.28 -19.88 37.33
N ILE A 284 2.80 -18.88 38.04
CA ILE A 284 3.81 -17.92 37.56
C ILE A 284 5.19 -18.44 38.01
N TYR A 285 6.08 -18.66 37.06
CA TYR A 285 7.43 -19.15 37.28
C TYR A 285 8.45 -18.02 37.30
N ILE A 286 9.19 -17.90 38.39
CA ILE A 286 10.08 -16.78 38.66
C ILE A 286 11.49 -17.30 38.91
N PRO A 287 12.41 -17.24 37.92
CA PRO A 287 13.80 -17.58 38.09
C PRO A 287 14.58 -16.45 38.75
N GLN A 288 15.52 -16.80 39.66
CA GLN A 288 16.46 -15.84 40.21
C GLN A 288 17.75 -15.79 39.38
N SER A 289 18.08 -14.62 38.91
CA SER A 289 19.30 -14.38 38.11
C SER A 289 20.52 -13.97 38.92
N ALA A 290 20.49 -14.10 40.23
CA ALA A 290 21.61 -13.77 41.09
C ALA A 290 22.73 -14.83 41.02
N SER A 291 23.94 -14.45 41.45
CA SER A 291 25.04 -15.43 41.64
C SER A 291 24.78 -16.36 42.81
N GLY A 292 25.23 -17.60 42.71
CA GLY A 292 25.10 -18.62 43.73
C GLY A 292 24.29 -19.82 43.25
N ASP A 293 23.63 -20.49 44.16
CA ASP A 293 22.79 -21.64 43.85
C ASP A 293 21.55 -21.24 43.09
N PRO A 294 21.08 -22.06 42.14
CA PRO A 294 19.89 -21.79 41.38
C PRO A 294 18.64 -21.75 42.26
N VAL A 295 17.87 -20.71 42.15
CA VAL A 295 16.58 -20.55 42.82
C VAL A 295 15.49 -20.31 41.80
N PHE A 296 14.47 -21.14 41.81
CA PHE A 296 13.35 -21.04 40.89
C PHE A 296 12.05 -21.27 41.67
N LYS A 297 11.14 -20.30 41.63
CA LYS A 297 9.87 -20.36 42.33
C LYS A 297 8.71 -20.48 41.36
N ALA A 298 7.71 -21.27 41.75
CA ALA A 298 6.41 -21.32 41.13
C ALA A 298 5.37 -20.75 42.10
N VAL A 299 4.72 -19.66 41.74
CA VAL A 299 3.72 -18.98 42.55
C VAL A 299 2.35 -19.25 41.93
N SER A 300 1.41 -19.78 42.73
CA SER A 300 0.06 -20.06 42.22
C SER A 300 -0.66 -18.80 41.77
N ILE A 301 -1.26 -18.87 40.60
CA ILE A 301 -2.11 -17.77 40.06
C ILE A 301 -3.36 -17.57 40.92
N ALA A 302 -3.92 -18.67 41.42
CA ALA A 302 -5.14 -18.61 42.24
C ALA A 302 -4.89 -18.08 43.65
N ASP A 303 -3.75 -18.41 44.26
CA ASP A 303 -3.39 -17.99 45.59
C ASP A 303 -1.85 -17.74 45.70
N PRO A 304 -1.41 -16.46 45.74
CA PRO A 304 0.02 -16.10 45.76
C PRO A 304 0.72 -16.50 47.07
N ALA A 305 0.01 -16.95 48.11
CA ALA A 305 0.60 -17.50 49.30
C ALA A 305 1.12 -18.93 49.07
N LEU A 306 0.62 -19.61 48.04
CA LEU A 306 1.08 -20.94 47.62
C LEU A 306 2.31 -20.83 46.73
N VAL A 307 3.50 -20.94 47.31
CA VAL A 307 4.79 -20.88 46.64
C VAL A 307 5.49 -22.21 46.72
N LYS A 308 5.89 -22.73 45.56
CA LYS A 308 6.69 -23.98 45.47
C LYS A 308 8.08 -23.65 44.95
N ASN A 309 9.09 -24.48 45.37
CA ASN A 309 10.36 -24.48 44.69
C ASN A 309 10.26 -25.39 43.45
N VAL A 310 10.70 -24.90 42.31
CA VAL A 310 10.93 -25.75 41.15
C VAL A 310 12.19 -26.56 41.38
N ASN A 311 12.17 -27.86 41.03
CA ASN A 311 13.37 -28.68 41.15
C ASN A 311 14.45 -28.18 40.20
N VAL A 312 15.61 -27.87 40.75
CA VAL A 312 16.78 -27.35 40.03
C VAL A 312 17.99 -28.28 40.20
N GLU A 313 17.78 -29.53 40.62
CA GLU A 313 18.83 -30.54 40.77
C GLU A 313 19.57 -30.75 39.44
N GLY A 314 20.89 -30.75 39.50
CA GLY A 314 21.74 -30.87 38.31
C GLY A 314 22.07 -29.54 37.62
N ILE A 315 21.45 -28.41 38.03
CA ILE A 315 21.81 -27.09 37.52
C ILE A 315 22.97 -26.54 38.36
N ALA A 316 24.08 -26.27 37.71
CA ALA A 316 25.24 -25.67 38.40
C ALA A 316 24.96 -24.17 38.70
N GLY A 317 25.39 -23.75 39.87
CA GLY A 317 25.44 -22.35 40.25
C GLY A 317 26.42 -21.56 39.38
N GLY A 318 26.21 -20.24 39.25
CA GLY A 318 27.07 -19.37 38.43
C GLY A 318 26.86 -17.91 38.72
N THR A 319 27.40 -17.04 37.86
CA THR A 319 27.31 -15.57 38.02
C THR A 319 25.91 -15.04 37.73
N HIS A 320 25.20 -15.64 36.76
CA HIS A 320 23.82 -15.32 36.42
C HIS A 320 23.04 -16.63 36.24
N THR A 321 22.72 -17.25 37.34
CA THR A 321 21.98 -18.50 37.37
C THR A 321 20.53 -18.25 37.01
N LEU A 322 19.98 -19.01 36.08
CA LEU A 322 18.60 -18.93 35.64
C LEU A 322 18.18 -17.53 35.13
N SER A 323 18.91 -16.99 34.15
CA SER A 323 18.70 -15.65 33.60
C SER A 323 17.34 -15.45 32.93
N CYS A 324 16.76 -16.52 32.38
CA CYS A 324 15.43 -16.48 31.79
C CYS A 324 14.70 -17.81 31.91
N ALA A 325 13.39 -17.76 31.85
CA ALA A 325 12.51 -18.91 31.76
C ALA A 325 11.45 -18.70 30.65
N ARG A 326 11.02 -19.80 30.03
CA ARG A 326 9.97 -19.82 29.04
C ARG A 326 9.12 -21.07 29.17
N MET A 327 7.81 -20.92 29.10
CA MET A 327 6.90 -22.03 28.88
C MET A 327 6.84 -22.36 27.40
N ILE A 328 7.05 -23.60 27.04
CA ILE A 328 7.01 -24.11 25.66
C ILE A 328 5.79 -25.00 25.56
N PRO A 329 4.78 -24.64 24.76
CA PRO A 329 3.62 -25.47 24.49
C PRO A 329 4.06 -26.84 23.94
N ASN A 330 3.55 -27.91 24.51
CA ASN A 330 3.85 -29.28 24.09
C ASN A 330 2.57 -30.07 23.89
N THR A 331 2.39 -30.60 22.70
CA THR A 331 1.24 -31.47 22.34
C THR A 331 1.64 -32.92 22.11
N ASP A 332 2.93 -33.28 22.24
CA ASP A 332 3.39 -34.64 22.05
C ASP A 332 3.23 -35.42 23.37
N PRO A 333 2.34 -36.44 23.45
CA PRO A 333 2.14 -37.21 24.63
C PRO A 333 3.36 -38.09 25.01
N ALA A 334 4.28 -38.31 24.09
CA ALA A 334 5.52 -39.04 24.36
C ALA A 334 6.55 -38.16 25.10
N VAL A 335 6.37 -36.85 25.09
CA VAL A 335 7.21 -35.87 25.76
C VAL A 335 6.43 -35.27 26.92
N ASN A 336 6.93 -35.36 28.14
CA ASN A 336 6.29 -34.80 29.35
C ASN A 336 4.77 -35.07 29.46
N ASN A 337 4.31 -36.24 28.97
CA ASN A 337 2.89 -36.63 28.93
C ASN A 337 1.97 -35.58 28.24
N GLY A 338 2.45 -34.86 27.25
CA GLY A 338 1.71 -33.82 26.56
C GLY A 338 1.53 -32.49 27.31
N LYS A 339 2.19 -32.38 28.50
CA LYS A 339 2.18 -31.13 29.27
C LYS A 339 3.25 -30.18 28.76
N ASP A 340 2.99 -28.90 28.91
CA ASP A 340 3.93 -27.85 28.58
C ASP A 340 5.29 -28.04 29.28
N ILE A 341 6.32 -27.55 28.57
CA ILE A 341 7.70 -27.72 29.03
C ILE A 341 8.21 -26.40 29.57
N LEU A 342 8.57 -26.35 30.84
CA LEU A 342 9.26 -25.21 31.42
C LEU A 342 10.74 -25.27 31.01
N SER A 343 11.20 -24.32 30.24
CA SER A 343 12.59 -24.16 29.80
C SER A 343 13.23 -22.99 30.54
N ALA A 344 14.41 -23.15 31.04
CA ALA A 344 15.19 -22.07 31.64
C ALA A 344 16.63 -22.09 31.13
N CYS A 345 17.28 -20.93 31.09
CA CYS A 345 18.67 -20.83 30.69
C CYS A 345 19.52 -20.23 31.81
N CYS A 346 20.73 -20.78 31.97
CA CYS A 346 21.79 -20.23 32.82
C CYS A 346 22.82 -19.53 31.94
N LEU A 347 23.27 -18.36 32.34
CA LEU A 347 24.45 -17.72 31.77
C LEU A 347 25.62 -17.97 32.69
N SER A 348 26.50 -18.86 32.32
CA SER A 348 27.81 -19.05 32.99
C SER A 348 28.82 -18.10 32.33
N VAL A 349 29.45 -17.24 33.12
CA VAL A 349 30.55 -16.41 32.66
C VAL A 349 31.85 -17.19 32.80
N GLY A 350 32.31 -17.82 31.74
CA GLY A 350 33.60 -18.52 31.77
C GLY A 350 33.91 -19.32 30.51
N ASP A 351 32.95 -20.03 29.96
CA ASP A 351 33.16 -20.92 28.81
C ASP A 351 32.13 -20.76 27.69
N GLY A 352 31.20 -19.82 27.82
CA GLY A 352 30.19 -19.53 26.79
C GLY A 352 29.14 -20.61 26.61
N SER A 353 29.01 -21.58 27.48
CA SER A 353 28.02 -22.65 27.37
C SER A 353 26.63 -22.16 27.78
N LEU A 354 25.70 -22.16 26.82
CA LEU A 354 24.27 -22.03 27.06
C LEU A 354 23.75 -23.42 27.44
N LEU A 355 23.29 -23.61 28.67
CA LEU A 355 22.63 -24.84 29.07
C LEU A 355 21.10 -24.63 28.99
N HIS A 356 20.45 -25.41 28.15
CA HIS A 356 18.99 -25.51 28.08
C HIS A 356 18.55 -26.69 28.97
N PHE A 357 17.62 -26.44 29.86
CA PHE A 357 17.00 -27.49 30.66
C PHE A 357 15.51 -27.53 30.36
N CYS A 358 14.98 -28.72 30.13
CA CYS A 358 13.56 -29.01 30.19
C CYS A 358 13.24 -29.61 31.54
N VAL A 359 12.36 -29.02 32.29
CA VAL A 359 11.86 -29.55 33.57
C VAL A 359 10.43 -29.98 33.40
#